data_f978072f465ddc53ee6b56c5ff914af4
#
_entry.id   f978072f465ddc53ee6b56c5ff914af4
#
_cell.length_a   1.000
_cell.length_b   1.000
_cell.length_c   1.000
_cell.angle_alpha   90.00
_cell.angle_beta   90.00
_cell.angle_gamma   90.00
#
_symmetry.space_group_name_H-M   'P 1'
#
loop_
_entity.id
_entity.type
_entity.pdbx_description
1 polymer ?
#
loop_
_entity_poly.entity_id
_entity_poly.type
_entity_poly.pdbx_seq_one_letter_code
_entity_poly.pdbx_strand_id
1 'polypeptide(L)'
;YDIHERLVGSEMCIRDSVKSEELRWYLGIFLTVTAAITMVILPQYGTVGNALRYASFQVASIMSTTGYATADFSLWPVAARMLIFMLMFIGACAGSTAGGMKICRIAMLWKQGVRSVRHTFQPRKVQVVRFEGKGVDDTLLRETASFAFVYIAMILIGAVLIAFEGKYDIETNLSAALTCVSNVGPGFNAVGPAGNFAGYGSFAKVVLSLLMLAGRLELYPMLALLYPALWRKQ
;
A
#
# COMPACT_ATOMS: atom_id res chain seq x y z
N TYR A 1 -17.80 1.39 -11.72
CA TYR A 1 -18.75 0.51 -11.01
C TYR A 1 -18.84 -0.87 -11.67
N ASP A 2 -18.84 -0.96 -13.01
CA ASP A 2 -19.00 -2.23 -13.74
C ASP A 2 -17.86 -3.26 -13.59
N ILE A 3 -16.70 -2.86 -13.09
CA ILE A 3 -15.57 -3.79 -12.89
C ILE A 3 -15.77 -4.65 -11.63
N HIS A 4 -16.39 -4.11 -10.58
CA HIS A 4 -16.66 -4.86 -9.36
C HIS A 4 -17.77 -5.91 -9.52
N GLU A 5 -18.84 -5.62 -10.25
CA GLU A 5 -19.94 -6.57 -10.44
C GLU A 5 -19.57 -7.75 -11.33
N ARG A 6 -18.68 -7.57 -12.32
CA ARG A 6 -18.23 -8.67 -13.19
C ARG A 6 -17.19 -9.60 -12.54
N LEU A 7 -16.56 -9.19 -11.43
CA LEU A 7 -15.58 -10.01 -10.71
C LEU A 7 -16.21 -10.87 -9.61
N VAL A 8 -17.42 -10.54 -9.15
CA VAL A 8 -18.09 -11.25 -8.05
C VAL A 8 -19.03 -12.37 -8.53
N GLY A 9 -19.33 -12.45 -9.82
CA GLY A 9 -20.37 -13.35 -10.36
C GLY A 9 -19.89 -14.57 -11.16
N SER A 10 -18.59 -14.77 -11.38
CA SER A 10 -18.10 -15.97 -12.08
C SER A 10 -17.26 -16.81 -11.14
N GLU A 11 -17.63 -18.08 -11.01
CA GLU A 11 -16.80 -19.12 -10.38
C GLU A 11 -15.38 -19.02 -10.93
N MET A 12 -14.48 -18.43 -10.16
CA MET A 12 -13.08 -18.30 -10.54
C MET A 12 -12.46 -19.70 -10.49
N CYS A 13 -12.37 -20.38 -11.62
CA CYS A 13 -11.56 -21.58 -11.73
C CYS A 13 -10.15 -21.27 -11.24
N ILE A 14 -9.58 -22.14 -10.40
CA ILE A 14 -8.20 -22.04 -9.87
C ILE A 14 -7.20 -21.73 -11.00
N ARG A 15 -7.45 -22.28 -12.19
CA ARG A 15 -6.66 -22.06 -13.41
C ARG A 15 -6.67 -20.61 -13.89
N ASP A 16 -7.79 -19.89 -13.73
CA ASP A 16 -7.91 -18.49 -14.13
C ASP A 16 -7.25 -17.58 -13.10
N SER A 17 -7.33 -17.92 -11.82
CA SER A 17 -6.61 -17.21 -10.75
C SER A 17 -5.09 -17.25 -10.95
N VAL A 18 -4.53 -18.42 -11.30
CA VAL A 18 -3.08 -18.57 -11.57
C VAL A 18 -2.65 -17.78 -12.81
N LYS A 19 -3.55 -17.57 -13.78
CA LYS A 19 -3.29 -16.79 -14.98
C LYS A 19 -3.47 -15.28 -14.78
N SER A 20 -4.10 -14.87 -13.69
CA SER A 20 -4.32 -13.47 -13.37
C SER A 20 -3.00 -12.69 -13.35
N GLU A 21 -3.01 -11.57 -14.03
CA GLU A 21 -1.86 -10.67 -14.07
C GLU A 21 -1.62 -10.05 -12.69
N GLU A 22 -2.67 -9.78 -11.94
CA GLU A 22 -2.60 -9.24 -10.60
C GLU A 22 -1.87 -10.18 -9.64
N LEU A 23 -2.21 -11.48 -9.65
CA LEU A 23 -1.54 -12.48 -8.82
C LEU A 23 -0.04 -12.60 -9.17
N ARG A 24 0.30 -12.52 -10.45
CA ARG A 24 1.73 -12.54 -10.86
C ARG A 24 2.49 -11.33 -10.35
N TRP A 25 1.89 -10.14 -10.37
CA TRP A 25 2.47 -8.95 -9.76
C TRP A 25 2.63 -9.12 -8.25
N TYR A 26 1.59 -9.64 -7.56
CA TYR A 26 1.65 -9.90 -6.12
C TYR A 26 2.80 -10.84 -5.75
N LEU A 27 2.86 -12.01 -6.40
CA LEU A 27 3.90 -13.01 -6.15
C LEU A 27 5.28 -12.50 -6.56
N GLY A 28 5.38 -11.77 -7.66
CA GLY A 28 6.63 -11.15 -8.10
C GLY A 28 7.20 -10.18 -7.06
N ILE A 29 6.38 -9.26 -6.55
CA ILE A 29 6.78 -8.33 -5.50
C ILE A 29 7.13 -9.09 -4.21
N PHE A 30 6.27 -10.03 -3.80
CA PHE A 30 6.51 -10.84 -2.62
C PHE A 30 7.85 -11.58 -2.65
N LEU A 31 8.13 -12.30 -3.74
CA LEU A 31 9.35 -13.09 -3.86
C LEU A 31 10.60 -12.22 -3.97
N THR A 32 10.54 -11.14 -4.77
CA THR A 32 11.70 -10.26 -4.96
C THR A 32 12.06 -9.51 -3.68
N VAL A 33 11.07 -8.98 -2.96
CA VAL A 33 11.33 -8.26 -1.72
C VAL A 33 11.74 -9.21 -0.60
N THR A 34 11.12 -10.40 -0.51
CA THR A 34 11.55 -11.44 0.45
C THR A 34 13.01 -11.83 0.22
N ALA A 35 13.40 -12.08 -1.02
CA ALA A 35 14.79 -12.42 -1.36
C ALA A 35 15.75 -11.26 -1.01
N ALA A 36 15.40 -10.03 -1.35
CA ALA A 36 16.21 -8.85 -1.04
C ALA A 36 16.39 -8.65 0.48
N ILE A 37 15.29 -8.72 1.25
CA ILE A 37 15.36 -8.59 2.71
C ILE A 37 16.18 -9.75 3.30
N THR A 38 15.98 -11.00 2.84
CA THR A 38 16.73 -12.16 3.32
C THR A 38 18.23 -11.95 3.16
N MET A 39 18.68 -11.45 2.00
CA MET A 39 20.09 -11.16 1.76
C MET A 39 20.63 -10.09 2.72
N VAL A 40 19.84 -9.06 2.99
CA VAL A 40 20.25 -7.94 3.86
C VAL A 40 20.33 -8.34 5.33
N ILE A 41 19.39 -9.18 5.83
CA ILE A 41 19.36 -9.59 7.25
C ILE A 41 20.16 -10.87 7.55
N LEU A 42 20.68 -11.54 6.51
CA LEU A 42 21.48 -12.77 6.66
C LEU A 42 22.61 -12.65 7.69
N PRO A 43 23.41 -11.55 7.73
CA PRO A 43 24.48 -11.39 8.73
C PRO A 43 23.96 -11.39 10.18
N GLN A 44 22.73 -10.95 10.42
CA GLN A 44 22.13 -10.89 11.77
C GLN A 44 21.63 -12.26 12.26
N TYR A 45 21.09 -13.08 11.33
CA TYR A 45 20.45 -14.36 11.68
C TYR A 45 21.35 -15.58 11.46
N GLY A 46 22.52 -15.41 10.86
CA GLY A 46 23.55 -16.43 10.68
C GLY A 46 23.21 -17.56 9.71
N THR A 47 21.92 -17.91 9.53
CA THR A 47 21.48 -18.98 8.62
C THR A 47 20.46 -18.47 7.63
N VAL A 48 20.56 -18.93 6.37
CA VAL A 48 19.61 -18.55 5.30
C VAL A 48 18.17 -18.96 5.65
N GLY A 49 17.99 -20.12 6.31
CA GLY A 49 16.67 -20.61 6.69
C GLY A 49 15.96 -19.68 7.69
N ASN A 50 16.66 -19.21 8.72
CA ASN A 50 16.11 -18.29 9.70
C ASN A 50 15.84 -16.90 9.04
N ALA A 51 16.80 -16.36 8.30
CA ALA A 51 16.62 -15.09 7.61
C ALA A 51 15.41 -15.14 6.67
N LEU A 52 15.27 -16.21 5.87
CA LEU A 52 14.14 -16.39 4.96
C LEU A 52 12.81 -16.50 5.72
N ARG A 53 12.77 -17.23 6.84
CA ARG A 53 11.57 -17.38 7.67
C ARG A 53 11.08 -16.02 8.19
N TYR A 54 11.97 -15.21 8.76
CA TYR A 54 11.60 -13.89 9.29
C TYR A 54 11.25 -12.91 8.17
N ALA A 55 12.03 -12.89 7.09
CA ALA A 55 11.76 -12.03 5.93
C ALA A 55 10.40 -12.34 5.30
N SER A 56 10.14 -13.61 4.97
CA SER A 56 8.88 -14.01 4.31
C SER A 56 7.65 -13.73 5.17
N PHE A 57 7.75 -13.98 6.48
CA PHE A 57 6.64 -13.68 7.39
C PHE A 57 6.34 -12.18 7.43
N GLN A 58 7.37 -11.32 7.59
CA GLN A 58 7.16 -9.88 7.66
C GLN A 58 6.65 -9.31 6.33
N VAL A 59 7.19 -9.74 5.21
CA VAL A 59 6.70 -9.33 3.88
C VAL A 59 5.24 -9.74 3.69
N ALA A 60 4.88 -10.98 4.02
CA ALA A 60 3.50 -11.47 3.93
C ALA A 60 2.56 -10.66 4.83
N SER A 61 2.94 -10.43 6.08
CA SER A 61 2.14 -9.71 7.06
C SER A 61 1.86 -8.26 6.64
N ILE A 62 2.87 -7.57 6.09
CA ILE A 62 2.73 -6.17 5.67
C ILE A 62 1.95 -6.08 4.37
N MET A 63 2.23 -6.92 3.36
CA MET A 63 1.50 -6.90 2.09
C MET A 63 0.03 -7.29 2.23
N SER A 64 -0.29 -8.20 3.17
CA SER A 64 -1.69 -8.56 3.48
C SER A 64 -2.37 -7.59 4.44
N THR A 65 -1.64 -6.56 4.92
CA THR A 65 -2.10 -5.63 5.96
C THR A 65 -2.59 -6.33 7.23
N THR A 66 -1.99 -7.46 7.58
CA THR A 66 -2.31 -8.22 8.79
C THR A 66 -1.65 -7.61 10.03
N GLY A 67 -0.41 -7.11 9.89
CA GLY A 67 0.31 -6.37 10.92
C GLY A 67 0.93 -7.21 12.05
N TYR A 68 0.85 -8.55 11.99
CA TYR A 68 1.58 -9.39 12.94
C TYR A 68 3.08 -9.37 12.66
N ALA A 69 3.88 -9.40 13.72
CA ALA A 69 5.32 -9.40 13.61
C ALA A 69 5.93 -10.57 14.44
N THR A 70 6.87 -11.28 13.83
CA THR A 70 7.66 -12.33 14.50
C THR A 70 9.04 -11.84 14.94
N ALA A 71 9.45 -10.68 14.45
CA ALA A 71 10.68 -10.01 14.80
C ALA A 71 10.48 -8.49 14.74
N ASP A 72 11.25 -7.76 15.54
CA ASP A 72 11.25 -6.30 15.47
C ASP A 72 12.11 -5.84 14.26
N PHE A 73 11.43 -5.49 13.18
CA PHE A 73 12.08 -4.99 11.99
C PHE A 73 12.65 -3.57 12.15
N SER A 74 12.33 -2.85 13.24
CA SER A 74 12.98 -1.57 13.55
C SER A 74 14.48 -1.74 13.83
N LEU A 75 14.89 -2.94 14.26
CA LEU A 75 16.29 -3.31 14.52
C LEU A 75 17.03 -3.82 13.27
N TRP A 76 16.35 -3.94 12.15
CA TRP A 76 16.96 -4.42 10.91
C TRP A 76 17.80 -3.35 10.23
N PRO A 77 18.75 -3.73 9.34
CA PRO A 77 19.52 -2.78 8.57
C PRO A 77 18.63 -1.81 7.79
N VAL A 78 19.11 -0.60 7.59
CA VAL A 78 18.35 0.49 6.95
C VAL A 78 17.76 0.07 5.61
N ALA A 79 18.49 -0.70 4.80
CA ALA A 79 18.00 -1.19 3.51
C ALA A 79 16.75 -2.09 3.65
N ALA A 80 16.73 -2.98 4.65
CA ALA A 80 15.55 -3.83 4.92
C ALA A 80 14.36 -3.00 5.41
N ARG A 81 14.61 -2.01 6.29
CA ARG A 81 13.58 -1.07 6.77
C ARG A 81 12.97 -0.26 5.62
N MET A 82 13.80 0.24 4.70
CA MET A 82 13.32 0.96 3.51
C MET A 82 12.46 0.07 2.61
N LEU A 83 12.83 -1.19 2.40
CA LEU A 83 12.01 -2.14 1.63
C LEU A 83 10.65 -2.38 2.31
N ILE A 84 10.62 -2.57 3.63
CA ILE A 84 9.39 -2.69 4.42
C ILE A 84 8.55 -1.42 4.31
N PHE A 85 9.17 -0.24 4.42
CA PHE A 85 8.47 1.03 4.27
C PHE A 85 7.79 1.14 2.89
N MET A 86 8.48 0.77 1.82
CA MET A 86 7.90 0.74 0.48
C MET A 86 6.74 -0.25 0.35
N LEU A 87 6.85 -1.41 1.03
CA LEU A 87 5.75 -2.39 1.05
C LEU A 87 4.50 -1.88 1.77
N MET A 88 4.62 -1.01 2.78
CA MET A 88 3.46 -0.45 3.49
C MET A 88 2.53 0.38 2.60
N PHE A 89 3.01 0.89 1.45
CA PHE A 89 2.17 1.55 0.45
C PHE A 89 1.33 0.55 -0.35
N ILE A 90 1.78 -0.71 -0.44
CA ILE A 90 1.23 -1.74 -1.30
C ILE A 90 0.24 -2.57 -0.48
N GLY A 91 -1.03 -2.52 -0.86
CA GLY A 91 -2.05 -3.40 -0.32
C GLY A 91 -2.10 -4.74 -1.07
N ALA A 92 -3.03 -5.61 -0.70
CA ALA A 92 -3.25 -6.89 -1.37
C ALA A 92 -4.05 -6.72 -2.69
N CYS A 93 -4.47 -7.85 -3.27
CA CYS A 93 -5.23 -7.90 -4.53
C CYS A 93 -6.60 -7.22 -4.42
N ALA A 94 -7.17 -6.85 -5.56
CA ALA A 94 -8.53 -6.36 -5.66
C ALA A 94 -9.52 -7.40 -5.09
N GLY A 95 -10.55 -6.92 -4.39
CA GLY A 95 -11.49 -7.81 -3.70
C GLY A 95 -11.03 -8.30 -2.32
N SER A 96 -9.77 -8.08 -1.91
CA SER A 96 -9.33 -8.33 -0.53
C SER A 96 -9.78 -7.21 0.41
N THR A 97 -9.93 -7.54 1.69
CA THR A 97 -10.25 -6.56 2.75
C THR A 97 -9.03 -5.75 3.20
N ALA A 98 -7.84 -5.95 2.61
CA ALA A 98 -6.62 -5.23 2.94
C ALA A 98 -6.75 -3.73 2.63
N GLY A 99 -6.16 -2.88 3.46
CA GLY A 99 -6.01 -1.46 3.22
C GLY A 99 -4.95 -1.15 2.16
N GLY A 100 -4.49 0.10 2.12
CA GLY A 100 -3.45 0.53 1.21
C GLY A 100 -3.85 0.59 -0.26
N MET A 101 -2.87 0.84 -1.12
CA MET A 101 -3.10 0.90 -2.56
C MET A 101 -3.06 -0.51 -3.17
N LYS A 102 -4.19 -0.96 -3.73
CA LYS A 102 -4.31 -2.30 -4.33
C LYS A 102 -3.29 -2.52 -5.43
N ILE A 103 -2.80 -3.76 -5.54
CA ILE A 103 -1.78 -4.14 -6.54
C ILE A 103 -2.21 -3.85 -7.97
N CYS A 104 -3.49 -4.04 -8.31
CA CYS A 104 -4.00 -3.69 -9.63
C CYS A 104 -3.76 -2.21 -9.98
N ARG A 105 -3.97 -1.29 -9.01
CA ARG A 105 -3.71 0.15 -9.22
C ARG A 105 -2.21 0.43 -9.41
N ILE A 106 -1.35 -0.22 -8.63
CA ILE A 106 0.12 -0.09 -8.76
C ILE A 106 0.59 -0.60 -10.12
N ALA A 107 0.09 -1.76 -10.55
CA ALA A 107 0.44 -2.32 -11.86
C ALA A 107 -0.04 -1.42 -13.02
N MET A 108 -1.25 -0.84 -12.92
CA MET A 108 -1.76 0.11 -13.91
C MET A 108 -0.92 1.38 -13.94
N LEU A 109 -0.57 1.97 -12.78
CA LEU A 109 0.29 3.15 -12.70
C LEU A 109 1.68 2.90 -13.28
N TRP A 110 2.27 1.74 -12.97
CA TRP A 110 3.56 1.35 -13.55
C TRP A 110 3.51 1.27 -15.07
N LYS A 111 2.50 0.58 -15.62
CA LYS A 111 2.30 0.47 -17.07
C LYS A 111 2.04 1.83 -17.72
N GLN A 112 1.27 2.70 -17.07
CA GLN A 112 1.03 4.06 -17.53
C GLN A 112 2.32 4.88 -17.52
N GLY A 113 3.13 4.78 -16.47
CA GLY A 113 4.45 5.43 -16.41
C GLY A 113 5.36 4.98 -17.54
N VAL A 114 5.46 3.67 -17.78
CA VAL A 114 6.23 3.10 -18.90
C VAL A 114 5.67 3.58 -20.25
N ARG A 115 4.34 3.63 -20.41
CA ARG A 115 3.70 4.18 -21.62
C ARG A 115 4.10 5.64 -21.85
N SER A 116 4.03 6.47 -20.81
CA SER A 116 4.37 7.89 -20.90
C SER A 116 5.84 8.11 -21.29
N VAL A 117 6.75 7.34 -20.69
CA VAL A 117 8.18 7.38 -21.06
C VAL A 117 8.37 6.95 -22.53
N ARG A 118 7.74 5.84 -22.94
CA ARG A 118 7.83 5.38 -24.35
C ARG A 118 7.23 6.38 -25.35
N HIS A 119 6.14 7.04 -24.98
CA HIS A 119 5.51 8.07 -25.81
C HIS A 119 6.44 9.26 -26.06
N THR A 120 7.27 9.63 -25.08
CA THR A 120 8.28 10.69 -25.24
C THR A 120 9.31 10.34 -26.34
N PHE A 121 9.69 9.06 -26.46
CA PHE A 121 10.62 8.60 -27.48
C PHE A 121 9.94 8.25 -28.82
N GLN A 122 8.67 7.89 -28.80
CA GLN A 122 7.92 7.46 -29.99
C GLN A 122 6.51 8.10 -30.02
N PRO A 123 6.39 9.42 -30.26
CA PRO A 123 5.13 10.16 -30.10
C PRO A 123 4.04 9.75 -31.12
N ARG A 124 4.43 9.21 -32.28
CA ARG A 124 3.48 8.78 -33.34
C ARG A 124 2.86 7.40 -33.10
N LYS A 125 3.35 6.65 -32.09
CA LYS A 125 2.84 5.30 -31.82
C LYS A 125 1.70 5.35 -30.82
N VAL A 126 0.51 4.95 -31.23
CA VAL A 126 -0.63 4.76 -30.34
C VAL A 126 -0.34 3.54 -29.44
N GLN A 127 -0.26 3.76 -28.15
CA GLN A 127 0.00 2.71 -27.16
C GLN A 127 -1.19 2.61 -26.21
N VAL A 128 -1.84 1.44 -26.19
CA VAL A 128 -2.93 1.13 -25.27
C VAL A 128 -2.36 0.36 -24.07
N VAL A 129 -2.64 0.82 -22.86
CA VAL A 129 -2.32 0.05 -21.64
C VAL A 129 -3.29 -1.13 -21.58
N ARG A 130 -2.75 -2.34 -21.40
CA ARG A 130 -3.55 -3.56 -21.22
C ARG A 130 -3.36 -4.10 -19.81
N PHE A 131 -4.45 -4.48 -19.17
CA PHE A 131 -4.46 -5.17 -17.90
C PHE A 131 -5.44 -6.35 -17.97
N GLU A 132 -5.07 -7.52 -17.50
CA GLU A 132 -5.87 -8.76 -17.62
C GLU A 132 -6.28 -9.07 -19.08
N GLY A 133 -5.42 -8.75 -20.06
CA GLY A 133 -5.69 -8.96 -21.48
C GLY A 133 -6.64 -7.93 -22.12
N LYS A 134 -7.25 -7.03 -21.33
CA LYS A 134 -8.18 -6.00 -21.80
C LYS A 134 -7.49 -4.64 -21.88
N GLY A 135 -7.89 -3.82 -22.86
CA GLY A 135 -7.48 -2.42 -22.93
C GLY A 135 -8.07 -1.64 -21.76
N VAL A 136 -7.24 -0.89 -21.06
CA VAL A 136 -7.67 -0.03 -19.94
C VAL A 136 -7.99 1.35 -20.51
N ASP A 137 -9.17 1.87 -20.17
CA ASP A 137 -9.58 3.21 -20.57
C ASP A 137 -8.71 4.29 -19.92
N ASP A 138 -8.43 5.36 -20.64
CA ASP A 138 -7.65 6.49 -20.16
C ASP A 138 -8.33 7.22 -18.99
N THR A 139 -9.65 7.14 -18.88
CA THR A 139 -10.42 7.66 -17.74
C THR A 139 -10.05 6.92 -16.46
N LEU A 140 -10.07 5.58 -16.49
CA LEU A 140 -9.69 4.75 -15.34
C LEU A 140 -8.23 4.95 -14.92
N LEU A 141 -7.33 5.16 -15.88
CA LEU A 141 -5.93 5.48 -15.59
C LEU A 141 -5.78 6.82 -14.87
N ARG A 142 -6.54 7.85 -15.29
CA ARG A 142 -6.57 9.16 -14.61
C ARG A 142 -7.14 9.07 -13.21
N GLU A 143 -8.24 8.34 -13.02
CA GLU A 143 -8.84 8.11 -11.70
C GLU A 143 -7.86 7.39 -10.77
N THR A 144 -7.14 6.39 -11.29
CA THR A 144 -6.11 5.67 -10.51
C THR A 144 -4.96 6.59 -10.11
N ALA A 145 -4.52 7.48 -11.00
CA ALA A 145 -3.48 8.46 -10.69
C ALA A 145 -3.96 9.50 -9.67
N SER A 146 -5.20 9.97 -9.80
CA SER A 146 -5.81 10.90 -8.82
C SER A 146 -5.94 10.24 -7.44
N PHE A 147 -6.33 8.97 -7.39
CA PHE A 147 -6.37 8.22 -6.13
C PHE A 147 -4.98 8.14 -5.49
N ALA A 148 -3.94 7.79 -6.25
CA ALA A 148 -2.58 7.71 -5.75
C ALA A 148 -2.08 9.07 -5.21
N PHE A 149 -2.41 10.17 -5.90
CA PHE A 149 -2.08 11.51 -5.44
C PHE A 149 -2.77 11.85 -4.11
N VAL A 150 -4.07 11.62 -4.00
CA VAL A 150 -4.83 11.87 -2.76
C VAL A 150 -4.33 10.99 -1.62
N TYR A 151 -4.02 9.72 -1.90
CA TYR A 151 -3.47 8.78 -0.93
C TYR A 151 -2.14 9.28 -0.34
N ILE A 152 -1.20 9.68 -1.18
CA ILE A 152 0.09 10.24 -0.74
C ILE A 152 -0.12 11.56 0.01
N ALA A 153 -0.98 12.45 -0.50
CA ALA A 153 -1.29 13.72 0.16
C ALA A 153 -1.85 13.51 1.57
N MET A 154 -2.76 12.54 1.77
CA MET A 154 -3.28 12.21 3.09
C MET A 154 -2.21 11.71 4.05
N ILE A 155 -1.28 10.87 3.60
CA ILE A 155 -0.16 10.40 4.43
C ILE A 155 0.69 11.60 4.86
N LEU A 156 1.06 12.47 3.93
CA LEU A 156 1.90 13.64 4.22
C LEU A 156 1.20 14.64 5.14
N ILE A 157 -0.05 14.98 4.86
CA ILE A 157 -0.84 15.89 5.70
C ILE A 157 -1.02 15.28 7.11
N GLY A 158 -1.35 13.99 7.19
CA GLY A 158 -1.47 13.30 8.46
C GLY A 158 -0.17 13.30 9.26
N ALA A 159 0.95 12.99 8.62
CA ALA A 159 2.28 13.03 9.25
C ALA A 159 2.62 14.42 9.78
N VAL A 160 2.33 15.50 9.03
CA VAL A 160 2.55 16.89 9.46
C VAL A 160 1.64 17.22 10.66
N LEU A 161 0.35 16.87 10.61
CA LEU A 161 -0.57 17.16 11.70
C LEU A 161 -0.15 16.51 13.02
N ILE A 162 0.28 15.24 13.01
CA ILE A 162 0.75 14.57 14.23
C ILE A 162 2.14 15.08 14.68
N ALA A 163 2.95 15.59 13.75
CA ALA A 163 4.26 16.17 14.08
C ALA A 163 4.16 17.46 14.89
N PHE A 164 3.04 18.19 14.83
CA PHE A 164 2.82 19.39 15.67
C PHE A 164 2.86 19.10 17.17
N GLU A 165 2.66 17.85 17.59
CA GLU A 165 2.86 17.48 19.01
C GLU A 165 4.33 17.46 19.45
N GLY A 166 5.28 17.41 18.49
CA GLY A 166 6.71 17.51 18.76
C GLY A 166 7.32 16.35 19.57
N LYS A 167 6.60 15.24 19.72
CA LYS A 167 7.01 14.12 20.59
C LYS A 167 7.94 13.12 19.91
N TYR A 168 7.81 12.94 18.62
CA TYR A 168 8.49 11.89 17.87
C TYR A 168 9.20 12.45 16.65
N ASP A 169 10.18 11.71 16.17
CA ASP A 169 10.96 11.99 14.98
C ASP A 169 10.14 11.83 13.68
N ILE A 170 10.69 12.34 12.59
CA ILE A 170 10.03 12.32 11.27
C ILE A 170 9.72 10.90 10.83
N GLU A 171 10.63 9.95 11.06
CA GLU A 171 10.46 8.56 10.65
C GLU A 171 9.27 7.92 11.37
N THR A 172 9.16 8.14 12.67
CA THR A 172 8.04 7.64 13.49
C THR A 172 6.71 8.24 13.04
N ASN A 173 6.64 9.57 12.86
CA ASN A 173 5.40 10.24 12.47
C ASN A 173 4.97 9.86 11.05
N LEU A 174 5.91 9.79 10.10
CA LEU A 174 5.60 9.42 8.73
C LEU A 174 5.14 7.95 8.63
N SER A 175 5.82 7.04 9.33
CA SER A 175 5.41 5.63 9.36
C SER A 175 4.10 5.43 10.11
N ALA A 176 3.81 6.19 11.17
CA ALA A 176 2.55 6.16 11.89
C ALA A 176 1.38 6.60 10.98
N ALA A 177 1.53 7.70 10.24
CA ALA A 177 0.52 8.14 9.29
C ALA A 177 0.32 7.13 8.16
N LEU A 178 1.42 6.61 7.57
CA LEU A 178 1.39 5.62 6.50
C LEU A 178 0.67 4.34 6.95
N THR A 179 1.07 3.77 8.09
CA THR A 179 0.48 2.52 8.56
C THR A 179 -0.99 2.66 8.92
N CYS A 180 -1.42 3.84 9.42
CA CYS A 180 -2.82 4.13 9.68
C CYS A 180 -3.64 4.25 8.40
N VAL A 181 -3.17 4.99 7.38
CA VAL A 181 -3.86 5.08 6.07
C VAL A 181 -3.88 3.73 5.36
N SER A 182 -2.79 2.95 5.43
CA SER A 182 -2.72 1.62 4.81
C SER A 182 -3.40 0.53 5.63
N ASN A 183 -3.79 0.81 6.88
CA ASN A 183 -4.36 -0.16 7.82
C ASN A 183 -3.47 -1.40 8.05
N VAL A 184 -2.16 -1.21 8.09
CA VAL A 184 -1.18 -2.29 8.32
C VAL A 184 -1.04 -2.61 9.82
N GLY A 185 -0.92 -1.58 10.68
CA GLY A 185 -0.78 -1.68 12.13
C GLY A 185 0.58 -1.18 12.63
N PRO A 186 1.68 -1.94 12.57
CA PRO A 186 2.97 -1.48 13.06
C PRO A 186 3.61 -0.47 12.10
N GLY A 187 4.26 0.57 12.66
CA GLY A 187 5.13 1.51 11.97
C GLY A 187 6.60 1.25 12.29
N PHE A 188 7.39 2.31 12.48
CA PHE A 188 8.80 2.23 12.87
C PHE A 188 9.06 2.88 14.23
N ASN A 189 10.17 2.52 14.83
CA ASN A 189 10.66 3.07 16.11
C ASN A 189 9.59 2.94 17.22
N ALA A 190 9.10 4.06 17.76
CA ALA A 190 8.15 4.07 18.89
C ALA A 190 6.80 3.39 18.57
N VAL A 191 6.38 3.37 17.29
CA VAL A 191 5.17 2.67 16.80
C VAL A 191 5.50 1.38 16.05
N GLY A 192 6.71 0.89 16.21
CA GLY A 192 7.16 -0.37 15.62
C GLY A 192 6.47 -1.60 16.22
N PRO A 193 6.90 -2.82 15.80
CA PRO A 193 6.29 -4.08 16.25
C PRO A 193 6.30 -4.29 17.77
N ALA A 194 7.31 -3.78 18.45
CA ALA A 194 7.44 -3.83 19.92
C ALA A 194 6.86 -2.58 20.61
N GLY A 195 6.46 -1.56 19.85
CA GLY A 195 5.94 -0.30 20.33
C GLY A 195 4.43 -0.21 20.37
N ASN A 196 3.92 0.97 20.67
CA ASN A 196 2.49 1.24 20.64
C ASN A 196 2.20 2.72 20.41
N PHE A 197 0.94 3.05 20.09
CA PHE A 197 0.47 4.42 19.85
C PHE A 197 0.09 5.16 21.14
N ALA A 198 0.28 4.56 22.34
CA ALA A 198 -0.15 5.16 23.61
C ALA A 198 0.53 6.49 23.92
N GLY A 199 1.78 6.66 23.50
CA GLY A 199 2.57 7.87 23.71
C GLY A 199 2.10 9.11 22.94
N TYR A 200 1.28 8.97 21.87
CA TYR A 200 0.68 10.10 21.20
C TYR A 200 -0.38 10.79 22.06
N GLY A 201 -0.52 12.09 21.91
CA GLY A 201 -1.56 12.86 22.57
C GLY A 201 -2.95 12.63 21.97
N SER A 202 -3.98 13.20 22.61
CA SER A 202 -5.35 13.01 22.19
C SER A 202 -5.61 13.54 20.78
N PHE A 203 -5.00 14.66 20.40
CA PHE A 203 -5.14 15.24 19.07
C PHE A 203 -4.59 14.30 18.00
N ALA A 204 -3.35 13.84 18.16
CA ALA A 204 -2.74 12.92 17.19
C ALA A 204 -3.53 11.59 17.08
N LYS A 205 -4.06 11.07 18.19
CA LYS A 205 -4.92 9.86 18.18
C LYS A 205 -6.18 10.05 17.36
N VAL A 206 -6.84 11.23 17.48
CA VAL A 206 -8.01 11.55 16.64
C VAL A 206 -7.62 11.61 15.16
N VAL A 207 -6.53 12.30 14.82
CA VAL A 207 -6.04 12.39 13.45
C VAL A 207 -5.74 10.97 12.89
N LEU A 208 -4.99 10.15 13.63
CA LEU A 208 -4.68 8.78 13.23
C LEU A 208 -5.94 7.92 13.05
N SER A 209 -6.93 8.06 13.92
CA SER A 209 -8.22 7.36 13.79
C SER A 209 -8.97 7.75 12.53
N LEU A 210 -8.98 9.04 12.17
CA LEU A 210 -9.58 9.52 10.92
C LEU A 210 -8.82 8.97 9.69
N LEU A 211 -7.49 8.91 9.76
CA LEU A 211 -6.68 8.32 8.69
C LEU A 211 -6.99 6.82 8.51
N MET A 212 -7.16 6.06 9.61
CA MET A 212 -7.54 4.65 9.55
C MET A 212 -8.92 4.46 8.90
N LEU A 213 -9.90 5.29 9.26
CA LEU A 213 -11.22 5.27 8.63
C LEU A 213 -11.15 5.58 7.13
N ALA A 214 -10.40 6.62 6.75
CA ALA A 214 -10.23 7.00 5.36
C ALA A 214 -9.57 5.89 4.52
N GLY A 215 -8.57 5.23 5.07
CA GLY A 215 -7.89 4.11 4.41
C GLY A 215 -8.76 2.86 4.25
N ARG A 216 -9.74 2.65 5.17
CA ARG A 216 -10.60 1.47 5.16
C ARG A 216 -11.83 1.61 4.28
N LEU A 217 -12.47 2.79 4.30
CA LEU A 217 -13.74 3.04 3.58
C LEU A 217 -13.53 3.37 2.10
N GLU A 218 -12.31 3.28 1.61
CA GLU A 218 -11.84 3.87 0.35
C GLU A 218 -11.97 5.41 0.35
N LEU A 219 -10.94 6.10 -0.11
CA LEU A 219 -10.76 7.56 0.02
C LEU A 219 -11.93 8.38 -0.54
N TYR A 220 -12.52 7.92 -1.66
CA TYR A 220 -13.58 8.67 -2.35
C TYR A 220 -14.91 8.74 -1.59
N PRO A 221 -15.46 7.65 -1.03
CA PRO A 221 -16.66 7.70 -0.20
C PRO A 221 -16.49 8.60 1.04
N MET A 222 -15.32 8.56 1.67
CA MET A 222 -15.03 9.41 2.82
C MET A 222 -14.99 10.91 2.45
N LEU A 223 -14.33 11.25 1.34
CA LEU A 223 -14.29 12.61 0.82
C LEU A 223 -15.68 13.07 0.37
N ALA A 224 -16.48 12.18 -0.20
CA ALA A 224 -17.86 12.48 -0.58
C ALA A 224 -18.73 12.85 0.62
N LEU A 225 -18.56 12.20 1.77
CA LEU A 225 -19.26 12.55 3.00
C LEU A 225 -18.96 13.98 3.48
N LEU A 226 -17.75 14.49 3.22
CA LEU A 226 -17.34 15.85 3.57
C LEU A 226 -17.80 16.90 2.55
N TYR A 227 -18.39 16.49 1.41
CA TYR A 227 -18.80 17.41 0.36
C TYR A 227 -20.23 17.93 0.59
N PRO A 228 -20.42 19.23 0.96
CA PRO A 228 -21.71 19.77 1.37
C PRO A 228 -22.82 19.67 0.31
N ALA A 229 -22.47 19.64 -0.98
CA ALA A 229 -23.45 19.56 -2.06
C ALA A 229 -24.20 18.22 -2.09
N LEU A 230 -23.64 17.12 -1.54
CA LEU A 230 -24.33 15.84 -1.43
C LEU A 230 -25.45 15.85 -0.37
N TRP A 231 -25.36 16.75 0.60
CA TRP A 231 -26.36 16.89 1.68
C TRP A 231 -27.45 17.90 1.35
N ARG A 232 -27.27 18.73 0.30
CA ARG A 232 -28.33 19.59 -0.21
C ARG A 232 -29.20 18.75 -1.14
N LYS A 233 -30.37 18.34 -0.64
CA LYS A 233 -31.43 17.77 -1.49
C LYS A 233 -31.70 18.72 -2.66
N GLN A 234 -31.62 18.15 -3.87
CA GLN A 234 -32.24 18.78 -5.05
C GLN A 234 -33.73 18.92 -4.84
#